data_57784b90bec87b5553d4ef01166137a7
#
_entry.id   57784b90bec87b5553d4ef01166137a7
#
_cell.length_a   1.000
_cell.length_b   1.000
_cell.length_c   1.000
_cell.angle_alpha   90.00
_cell.angle_beta   90.00
_cell.angle_gamma   90.00
#
_symmetry.space_group_name_H-M   'P 1'
#
loop_
_entity.id
_entity.type
_entity.pdbx_description
1 polymer ?
#
loop_
_entity_poly.entity_id
_entity_poly.type
_entity_poly.pdbx_seq_one_letter_code
_entity_poly.pdbx_strand_id
1 'polypeptide(L)'
;MRRRCRTSELRASVGGNHPGAGQSNFAVVLTNGSRRTCWVRGFPGVAFVDGRGDAVTPDPERARGEEQPTVTLTPGASAWSAMTFANPAITGVTTVTPAALLITPPDETTSISVRWTGGEVSNTGKASVPQVSPFRAGDAP
;
A
#
# COMPACT_ATOMS: atom_id res chain seq x y z
N MET A 1 0.97 17.76 -22.20
CA MET A 1 0.97 17.92 -20.74
C MET A 1 0.77 16.57 -20.07
N ARG A 2 1.63 16.23 -19.15
CA ARG A 2 1.50 15.00 -18.35
C ARG A 2 0.42 15.18 -17.31
N ARG A 3 -0.31 14.12 -17.05
CA ARG A 3 -1.38 14.15 -16.07
C ARG A 3 -1.18 13.08 -15.01
N ARG A 4 -1.87 13.25 -13.90
CA ARG A 4 -1.87 12.30 -12.81
C ARG A 4 -2.40 10.94 -13.26
N CYS A 5 -1.79 9.86 -12.78
CA CYS A 5 -2.26 8.51 -13.06
C CYS A 5 -3.63 8.28 -12.40
N ARG A 6 -4.55 7.73 -13.17
CA ARG A 6 -5.86 7.34 -12.67
C ARG A 6 -5.87 5.87 -12.29
N THR A 7 -6.76 5.49 -11.38
CA THR A 7 -6.90 4.09 -10.95
C THR A 7 -7.03 3.14 -12.14
N SER A 8 -7.83 3.53 -13.15
CA SER A 8 -8.05 2.70 -14.35
C SER A 8 -6.80 2.48 -15.20
N GLU A 9 -5.77 3.30 -15.01
CA GLU A 9 -4.50 3.20 -15.75
C GLU A 9 -3.45 2.39 -15.00
N LEU A 10 -3.71 2.06 -13.74
CA LEU A 10 -2.73 1.46 -12.85
C LEU A 10 -3.06 0.01 -12.54
N ARG A 11 -2.02 -0.78 -12.36
CA ARG A 11 -2.09 -2.09 -11.72
C ARG A 11 -1.43 -2.01 -10.37
N ALA A 12 -1.93 -2.77 -9.41
CA ALA A 12 -1.37 -2.80 -8.07
C ALA A 12 -0.87 -4.19 -7.73
N SER A 13 0.21 -4.23 -6.96
CA SER A 13 0.75 -5.46 -6.42
C SER A 13 1.39 -5.19 -5.06
N VAL A 14 1.69 -6.25 -4.33
CA VAL A 14 2.35 -6.17 -3.03
C VAL A 14 3.55 -7.11 -3.07
N GLY A 15 4.72 -6.59 -2.73
CA GLY A 15 5.94 -7.38 -2.62
C GLY A 15 5.93 -8.29 -1.39
N GLY A 16 6.94 -9.13 -1.26
CA GLY A 16 7.09 -9.99 -0.09
C GLY A 16 7.44 -9.21 1.17
N ASN A 17 7.26 -9.85 2.32
CA ASN A 17 7.58 -9.25 3.61
C ASN A 17 9.11 -9.15 3.78
N HIS A 18 9.57 -7.97 4.22
CA HIS A 18 10.93 -7.72 4.66
C HIS A 18 10.91 -7.41 6.15
N PRO A 19 10.82 -8.42 7.03
CA PRO A 19 10.68 -8.19 8.47
C PRO A 19 11.95 -7.63 9.07
N GLY A 20 11.80 -6.82 10.10
CA GLY A 20 12.92 -6.29 10.86
C GLY A 20 12.44 -5.44 12.03
N ALA A 21 13.19 -5.46 13.15
CA ALA A 21 12.91 -4.68 14.35
C ALA A 21 11.48 -4.82 14.87
N GLY A 22 10.92 -6.04 14.79
CA GLY A 22 9.56 -6.32 15.27
C GLY A 22 8.45 -5.85 14.34
N GLN A 23 8.79 -5.48 13.12
CA GLN A 23 7.84 -4.97 12.14
C GLN A 23 7.80 -5.84 10.88
N SER A 24 6.64 -5.83 10.23
CA SER A 24 6.47 -6.36 8.88
C SER A 24 6.48 -5.19 7.90
N ASN A 25 7.18 -5.35 6.77
CA ASN A 25 7.35 -4.32 5.77
C ASN A 25 7.02 -4.88 4.39
N PHE A 26 6.05 -4.28 3.73
CA PHE A 26 5.63 -4.70 2.39
C PHE A 26 5.73 -3.51 1.43
N ALA A 27 6.20 -3.74 0.23
CA ALA A 27 6.14 -2.73 -0.82
C ALA A 27 4.75 -2.77 -1.46
N VAL A 28 4.03 -1.66 -1.41
CA VAL A 28 2.80 -1.46 -2.17
C VAL A 28 3.21 -0.83 -3.50
N VAL A 29 2.95 -1.51 -4.60
CA VAL A 29 3.46 -1.15 -5.92
C VAL A 29 2.33 -0.77 -6.85
N LEU A 30 2.48 0.38 -7.51
CA LEU A 30 1.60 0.79 -8.61
C LEU A 30 2.40 0.79 -9.90
N THR A 31 1.87 0.13 -10.92
CA THR A 31 2.50 0.04 -12.25
C THR A 31 1.58 0.65 -13.29
N ASN A 32 2.15 1.53 -14.13
CA ASN A 32 1.39 2.12 -15.23
C ASN A 32 1.13 1.08 -16.31
N GLY A 33 -0.13 0.63 -16.38
CA GLY A 33 -0.58 -0.34 -17.38
C GLY A 33 -1.16 0.30 -18.63
N SER A 34 -1.15 1.63 -18.72
CA SER A 34 -1.67 2.36 -19.88
C SER A 34 -0.58 2.58 -20.94
N ARG A 35 -0.98 3.18 -22.04
CA ARG A 35 -0.06 3.58 -23.12
C ARG A 35 0.44 5.00 -22.98
N ARG A 36 0.05 5.70 -21.91
CA ARG A 36 0.37 7.12 -21.70
C ARG A 36 1.24 7.28 -20.49
N THR A 37 2.13 8.26 -20.52
CA THR A 37 2.91 8.66 -19.36
C THR A 37 2.02 9.44 -18.41
N CYS A 38 2.06 9.09 -17.13
CA CYS A 38 1.34 9.79 -16.06
C CYS A 38 2.26 9.92 -14.85
N TRP A 39 1.79 10.60 -13.81
CA TRP A 39 2.56 10.78 -12.59
C TRP A 39 1.73 10.45 -11.35
N VAL A 40 2.44 10.05 -10.29
CA VAL A 40 1.87 9.89 -8.94
C VAL A 40 2.69 10.72 -7.96
N ARG A 41 2.02 11.22 -6.93
CA ARG A 41 2.68 11.94 -5.83
C ARG A 41 1.88 11.75 -4.56
N GLY A 42 2.57 11.40 -3.48
CA GLY A 42 1.95 11.26 -2.17
C GLY A 42 1.85 9.81 -1.72
N PHE A 43 0.79 9.50 -0.98
CA PHE A 43 0.61 8.24 -0.27
C PHE A 43 -0.51 7.41 -0.88
N PRO A 44 -0.43 6.08 -0.80
CA PRO A 44 -1.58 5.24 -1.11
C PRO A 44 -2.61 5.32 0.03
N GLY A 45 -3.88 5.15 -0.30
CA GLY A 45 -4.83 4.64 0.65
C GLY A 45 -4.72 3.12 0.68
N VAL A 46 -4.73 2.51 1.86
CA VAL A 46 -4.74 1.05 1.99
C VAL A 46 -5.80 0.63 3.00
N ALA A 47 -6.45 -0.48 2.74
CA ALA A 47 -7.41 -1.06 3.67
C ALA A 47 -7.35 -2.58 3.57
N PHE A 48 -7.05 -3.22 4.69
CA PHE A 48 -7.22 -4.67 4.79
C PHE A 48 -8.71 -4.98 4.93
N VAL A 49 -9.19 -5.89 4.11
CA VAL A 49 -10.62 -6.26 4.08
C VAL A 49 -10.78 -7.77 4.17
N ASP A 50 -11.95 -8.19 4.66
CA ASP A 50 -12.36 -9.60 4.68
C ASP A 50 -12.97 -10.01 3.32
N GLY A 51 -13.45 -11.25 3.25
CA GLY A 51 -14.06 -11.76 2.02
C GLY A 51 -15.35 -11.06 1.60
N ARG A 52 -15.94 -10.23 2.46
CA ARG A 52 -17.12 -9.42 2.16
C ARG A 52 -16.74 -8.00 1.73
N GLY A 53 -15.47 -7.65 1.80
CA GLY A 53 -15.00 -6.30 1.52
C GLY A 53 -15.08 -5.35 2.70
N ASP A 54 -15.36 -5.84 3.90
CA ASP A 54 -15.41 -5.01 5.10
C ASP A 54 -14.02 -4.84 5.69
N ALA A 55 -13.71 -3.60 6.14
CA ALA A 55 -12.42 -3.28 6.73
C ALA A 55 -12.21 -4.05 8.03
N VAL A 56 -11.02 -4.64 8.19
CA VAL A 56 -10.64 -5.41 9.39
C VAL A 56 -9.53 -4.74 10.20
N THR A 57 -9.00 -3.63 9.71
CA THR A 57 -8.02 -2.80 10.42
C THR A 57 -8.42 -1.33 10.31
N PRO A 58 -7.91 -0.45 11.20
CA PRO A 58 -8.09 1.00 11.06
C PRO A 58 -7.42 1.55 9.80
N ASP A 59 -7.79 2.78 9.44
CA ASP A 59 -7.14 3.51 8.36
C ASP A 59 -5.64 3.66 8.62
N PRO A 60 -4.81 3.68 7.56
CA PRO A 60 -3.37 3.82 7.72
C PRO A 60 -2.99 5.24 8.17
N GLU A 61 -1.84 5.32 8.83
CA GLU A 61 -1.18 6.58 9.13
C GLU A 61 -0.11 6.87 8.07
N ARG A 62 0.05 8.13 7.75
CA ARG A 62 1.08 8.57 6.82
C ARG A 62 2.38 8.84 7.57
N ALA A 63 3.49 8.35 7.05
CA ALA A 63 4.81 8.64 7.59
C ALA A 63 5.07 10.15 7.50
N ARG A 64 5.59 10.73 8.59
CA ARG A 64 5.85 12.17 8.66
C ARG A 64 7.28 12.50 8.29
N GLY A 65 7.49 13.72 7.78
CA GLY A 65 8.81 14.26 7.56
C GLY A 65 9.52 13.74 6.31
N GLU A 66 8.87 12.91 5.51
CA GLU A 66 9.42 12.41 4.25
C GLU A 66 9.00 13.29 3.09
N GLU A 67 9.92 13.46 2.15
CA GLU A 67 9.61 14.16 0.90
C GLU A 67 8.60 13.37 0.09
N GLN A 68 7.75 14.11 -0.63
CA GLN A 68 6.75 13.54 -1.53
C GLN A 68 7.14 13.88 -2.97
N PRO A 69 8.06 13.11 -3.58
CA PRO A 69 8.46 13.39 -4.95
C PRO A 69 7.33 13.13 -5.93
N THR A 70 7.32 13.88 -7.02
CA THR A 70 6.48 13.53 -8.17
C THR A 70 7.19 12.42 -8.93
N VAL A 71 6.53 11.28 -9.05
CA VAL A 71 7.09 10.10 -9.74
C VAL A 71 6.42 9.99 -11.10
N THR A 72 7.19 10.18 -12.15
CA THR A 72 6.70 10.03 -13.52
C THR A 72 6.78 8.57 -13.93
N LEU A 73 5.65 8.02 -14.38
CA LEU A 73 5.54 6.64 -14.81
C LEU A 73 5.29 6.58 -16.33
N THR A 74 6.32 6.19 -17.06
CA THR A 74 6.15 5.78 -18.46
C THR A 74 5.40 4.45 -18.49
N PRO A 75 4.83 4.03 -19.64
CA PRO A 75 4.16 2.72 -19.72
C PRO A 75 5.05 1.59 -19.21
N GLY A 76 4.55 0.79 -18.27
CA GLY A 76 5.27 -0.30 -17.63
C GLY A 76 6.11 0.09 -16.42
N ALA A 77 6.33 1.38 -16.17
CA ALA A 77 7.08 1.84 -15.00
C ALA A 77 6.26 1.76 -13.73
N SER A 78 6.96 1.63 -12.60
CA SER A 78 6.34 1.43 -11.28
C SER A 78 6.80 2.47 -10.27
N ALA A 79 5.93 2.68 -9.26
CA ALA A 79 6.26 3.38 -8.03
C ALA A 79 5.88 2.50 -6.85
N TRP A 80 6.56 2.67 -5.72
CA TRP A 80 6.31 1.86 -4.53
C TRP A 80 6.20 2.73 -3.29
N SER A 81 5.40 2.25 -2.34
CA SER A 81 5.25 2.81 -1.00
C SER A 81 5.53 1.71 0.01
N ALA A 82 6.28 2.02 1.05
CA ALA A 82 6.50 1.10 2.15
C ALA A 82 5.27 1.08 3.05
N MET A 83 4.68 -0.09 3.25
CA MET A 83 3.62 -0.32 4.23
C MET A 83 4.21 -1.10 5.38
N THR A 84 4.17 -0.52 6.58
CA THR A 84 4.80 -1.07 7.77
C THR A 84 3.76 -1.22 8.87
N PHE A 85 3.77 -2.36 9.55
CA PHE A 85 2.96 -2.58 10.75
C PHE A 85 3.68 -3.51 11.72
N ALA A 86 3.25 -3.50 12.98
CA ALA A 86 3.85 -4.36 14.00
C ALA A 86 3.64 -5.84 13.65
N ASN A 87 4.69 -6.65 13.81
CA ASN A 87 4.61 -8.07 13.54
C ASN A 87 3.62 -8.72 14.54
N PRO A 88 2.56 -9.39 14.05
CA PRO A 88 1.54 -9.98 14.93
C PRO A 88 2.10 -11.02 15.89
N ALA A 89 3.16 -11.71 15.53
CA ALA A 89 3.80 -12.70 16.41
C ALA A 89 4.40 -12.10 17.67
N ILE A 90 4.66 -10.78 17.67
CA ILE A 90 5.31 -10.07 18.78
C ILE A 90 4.31 -9.28 19.62
N THR A 91 3.23 -8.79 19.02
CA THR A 91 2.30 -7.89 19.70
C THR A 91 1.44 -8.56 20.79
N GLY A 92 1.19 -9.85 20.67
CA GLY A 92 0.33 -10.59 21.61
C GLY A 92 -1.15 -10.19 21.57
N VAL A 93 -1.56 -9.36 20.61
CA VAL A 93 -2.96 -8.97 20.45
C VAL A 93 -3.68 -9.90 19.46
N THR A 94 -4.99 -9.78 19.40
CA THR A 94 -5.78 -10.58 18.46
C THR A 94 -5.38 -10.27 17.02
N THR A 95 -5.48 -11.28 16.16
CA THR A 95 -5.11 -11.20 14.76
C THR A 95 -6.26 -11.59 13.85
N VAL A 96 -6.15 -11.22 12.59
CA VAL A 96 -7.05 -11.61 11.53
C VAL A 96 -6.23 -11.87 10.28
N THR A 97 -6.68 -12.80 9.43
CA THR A 97 -6.07 -12.99 8.12
C THR A 97 -6.96 -12.32 7.07
N PRO A 98 -6.54 -11.18 6.52
CA PRO A 98 -7.33 -10.49 5.51
C PRO A 98 -7.46 -11.31 4.23
N ALA A 99 -8.57 -11.13 3.53
CA ALA A 99 -8.76 -11.71 2.20
C ALA A 99 -8.05 -10.88 1.12
N ALA A 100 -8.06 -9.56 1.27
CA ALA A 100 -7.50 -8.65 0.28
C ALA A 100 -7.00 -7.36 0.92
N LEU A 101 -6.13 -6.66 0.18
CA LEU A 101 -5.73 -5.29 0.45
C LEU A 101 -6.32 -4.41 -0.66
N LEU A 102 -7.11 -3.42 -0.27
CA LEU A 102 -7.58 -2.40 -1.20
C LEU A 102 -6.54 -1.30 -1.25
N ILE A 103 -6.10 -0.96 -2.45
CA ILE A 103 -5.09 0.08 -2.67
C ILE A 103 -5.72 1.19 -3.49
N THR A 104 -5.74 2.40 -2.93
CA THR A 104 -6.26 3.59 -3.61
C THR A 104 -5.07 4.46 -4.00
N PRO A 105 -4.88 4.74 -5.30
CA PRO A 105 -3.81 5.65 -5.72
C PRO A 105 -3.99 7.05 -5.14
N PRO A 106 -2.90 7.84 -5.01
CA PRO A 106 -3.01 9.21 -4.52
C PRO A 106 -4.02 10.04 -5.32
N ASP A 107 -4.84 10.79 -4.61
CA ASP A 107 -5.88 11.67 -5.17
C ASP A 107 -6.97 10.96 -6.00
N GLU A 108 -7.08 9.66 -5.86
CA GLU A 108 -8.16 8.87 -6.45
C GLU A 108 -9.12 8.42 -5.37
N THR A 109 -10.31 8.03 -5.76
CA THR A 109 -11.34 7.50 -4.85
C THR A 109 -11.68 6.04 -5.13
N THR A 110 -11.23 5.53 -6.27
CA THR A 110 -11.46 4.13 -6.67
C THR A 110 -10.25 3.29 -6.29
N SER A 111 -10.52 2.19 -5.58
CA SER A 111 -9.48 1.27 -5.11
C SER A 111 -9.24 0.15 -6.09
N ILE A 112 -8.04 -0.43 -6.03
CA ILE A 112 -7.67 -1.68 -6.69
C ILE A 112 -7.59 -2.75 -5.61
N SER A 113 -8.26 -3.88 -5.81
CA SER A 113 -8.21 -5.00 -4.87
C SER A 113 -7.07 -5.94 -5.23
N VAL A 114 -6.23 -6.24 -4.25
CA VAL A 114 -5.13 -7.20 -4.38
C VAL A 114 -5.34 -8.30 -3.36
N ARG A 115 -5.29 -9.55 -3.79
CA ARG A 115 -5.39 -10.68 -2.87
C ARG A 115 -4.26 -10.60 -1.86
N TRP A 116 -4.59 -10.70 -0.56
CA TRP A 116 -3.58 -10.67 0.48
C TRP A 116 -3.00 -12.05 0.73
N THR A 117 -1.68 -12.15 0.68
CA THR A 117 -0.94 -13.39 0.93
C THR A 117 0.12 -13.23 2.01
N GLY A 118 0.12 -12.10 2.71
CA GLY A 118 1.14 -11.77 3.71
C GLY A 118 0.89 -12.32 5.10
N GLY A 119 -0.17 -13.13 5.29
CA GLY A 119 -0.47 -13.74 6.58
C GLY A 119 -1.31 -12.88 7.50
N GLU A 120 -1.26 -13.20 8.77
CA GLU A 120 -2.04 -12.51 9.81
C GLU A 120 -1.59 -11.08 10.02
N VAL A 121 -2.54 -10.23 10.37
CA VAL A 121 -2.30 -8.86 10.83
C VAL A 121 -3.00 -8.66 12.16
N SER A 122 -2.46 -7.78 13.01
CA SER A 122 -3.13 -7.39 14.25
C SER A 122 -4.37 -6.56 13.94
N ASN A 123 -5.49 -6.82 14.59
CA ASN A 123 -6.76 -6.14 14.29
C ASN A 123 -7.27 -5.27 15.44
N THR A 124 -6.50 -5.09 16.51
CA THR A 124 -6.87 -4.24 17.64
C THR A 124 -5.71 -3.36 18.09
N GLY A 125 -6.03 -2.20 18.67
CA GLY A 125 -5.05 -1.29 19.23
C GLY A 125 -4.17 -0.61 18.19
N LYS A 126 -3.14 0.07 18.65
CA LYS A 126 -2.19 0.80 17.77
C LYS A 126 -1.39 -0.15 16.88
N ALA A 127 -1.21 -1.40 17.30
CA ALA A 127 -0.49 -2.41 16.53
C ALA A 127 -1.20 -2.76 15.22
N SER A 128 -2.50 -2.47 15.10
CA SER A 128 -3.30 -2.76 13.92
C SER A 128 -3.25 -1.64 12.86
N VAL A 129 -2.63 -0.50 13.17
CA VAL A 129 -2.59 0.65 12.26
C VAL A 129 -1.39 0.55 11.34
N PRO A 130 -1.58 0.33 10.03
CA PRO A 130 -0.46 0.34 9.10
C PRO A 130 0.07 1.77 8.92
N GLN A 131 1.37 1.91 8.71
CA GLN A 131 1.98 3.17 8.31
C GLN A 131 2.42 3.08 6.85
N VAL A 132 2.16 4.10 6.07
CA VAL A 132 2.55 4.14 4.65
C VAL A 132 3.50 5.30 4.39
N SER A 133 4.47 5.06 3.49
CA SER A 133 5.38 6.10 3.02
C SER A 133 4.85 6.75 1.73
N PRO A 134 5.40 7.92 1.35
CA PRO A 134 5.13 8.45 0.02
C PRO A 134 5.65 7.49 -1.06
N PHE A 135 5.05 7.55 -2.24
CA PHE A 135 5.54 6.79 -3.40
C PHE A 135 6.90 7.25 -3.85
N ARG A 136 7.74 6.31 -4.24
CA ARG A 136 9.06 6.51 -4.82
C ARG A 136 9.17 5.71 -6.12
N ALA A 137 10.09 6.12 -6.99
CA ALA A 137 10.31 5.42 -8.25
C ALA A 137 10.85 4.00 -7.99
N GLY A 138 10.40 3.04 -8.78
CA GLY A 138 10.82 1.65 -8.71
C GLY A 138 9.73 0.75 -8.15
N ASP A 139 10.08 -0.51 -7.87
CA ASP A 139 9.14 -1.52 -7.37
C ASP A 139 9.55 -2.09 -5.99
N ALA A 140 10.66 -1.65 -5.45
CA ALA A 140 11.15 -2.06 -4.15
C ALA A 140 12.22 -1.09 -3.63
N PRO A 141 12.53 -1.15 -2.33
CA PRO A 141 13.63 -0.38 -1.76
C PRO A 141 14.99 -0.72 -2.38
#